data_1e6df48d78adfed237cf353c00be6c72
#
_entry.id   1e6df48d78adfed237cf353c00be6c72
#
_cell.length_a   1.000
_cell.length_b   1.000
_cell.length_c   1.000
_cell.angle_alpha   90.00
_cell.angle_beta   90.00
_cell.angle_gamma   90.00
#
_symmetry.space_group_name_H-M   'P 1'
#
loop_
_entity.id
_entity.type
_entity.pdbx_description
1 polymer ?
#
loop_
_entity_poly.entity_id
_entity_poly.type
_entity_poly.pdbx_seq_one_letter_code
_entity_poly.pdbx_strand_id
1 'polypeptide(L)'
;MYDGVVIALLISVANNIYDLSLLDLANEFILILIIWYGIIEHFIRNSNVINLDVRYRLLFYMTLLGGATLNTFVYKSYGISYIPVLIAPMLITLLIDYEFGASAGLILSLSTAFHHHDFFMFLHFFPQVFIANFMLKNIKNRIQVVKAGFVAGIVSLIMILFQEPVRHFYFSLQDYLILFLNPLFSAFAVLGLLPYIEVATRVYSNIGLLEIATLNHPLLKSLSLHAPGTYQHSMRVAEFAEHAAENIGANAILVRTCAMYHDIGKIRNPEYFVENLKSLENNPHNTLKPEVSKSIIMKHITDGIEIARKHRLPIQIELAIPQHHGTRVMKYFYAKAVNESASVDPAQYTYAGPKPKSKEMGILMIADVVEATSKSLKESSVDAFRQIVEKTIVELIQEGELTDTELTTSDLKIITDTFVQIYENMLKHRIEYPVINEDIETIS
;
A
#
# COMPACT_ATOMS: atom_id res chain seq x y z
N MET A 1 20.39 -13.02 -5.65
CA MET A 1 21.47 -13.17 -6.65
C MET A 1 21.07 -14.15 -7.77
N TYR A 2 20.49 -15.30 -7.47
CA TYR A 2 20.10 -16.29 -8.51
C TYR A 2 18.81 -15.94 -9.26
N ASP A 3 17.95 -15.12 -8.68
CA ASP A 3 16.62 -14.82 -9.25
C ASP A 3 16.70 -14.18 -10.63
N GLY A 4 17.64 -13.21 -10.82
CA GLY A 4 17.85 -12.55 -12.10
C GLY A 4 18.28 -13.51 -13.22
N VAL A 5 19.16 -14.46 -12.90
CA VAL A 5 19.62 -15.48 -13.86
C VAL A 5 18.43 -16.37 -14.28
N VAL A 6 17.65 -16.82 -13.32
CA VAL A 6 16.48 -17.69 -13.59
C VAL A 6 15.43 -16.96 -14.43
N ILE A 7 15.09 -15.72 -14.05
CA ILE A 7 14.08 -14.92 -14.78
C ILE A 7 14.57 -14.56 -16.18
N ALA A 8 15.84 -14.15 -16.34
CA ALA A 8 16.40 -13.86 -17.66
C ALA A 8 16.35 -15.10 -18.58
N LEU A 9 16.72 -16.28 -18.04
CA LEU A 9 16.62 -17.52 -18.79
C LEU A 9 15.18 -17.87 -19.18
N LEU A 10 14.23 -17.74 -18.24
CA LEU A 10 12.84 -18.04 -18.49
C LEU A 10 12.22 -17.11 -19.55
N ILE A 11 12.53 -15.81 -19.51
CA ILE A 11 12.04 -14.85 -20.52
C ILE A 11 12.66 -15.18 -21.88
N SER A 12 13.98 -15.41 -21.94
CA SER A 12 14.66 -15.75 -23.21
C SER A 12 14.11 -17.04 -23.82
N VAL A 13 13.86 -18.08 -23.00
CA VAL A 13 13.23 -19.31 -23.45
C VAL A 13 11.78 -19.06 -23.92
N ALA A 14 11.00 -18.26 -23.17
CA ALA A 14 9.63 -17.93 -23.53
C ALA A 14 9.53 -17.23 -24.89
N ASN A 15 10.45 -16.31 -25.19
CA ASN A 15 10.48 -15.60 -26.45
C ASN A 15 10.94 -16.49 -27.59
N ASN A 16 11.90 -17.38 -27.36
CA ASN A 16 12.47 -18.26 -28.38
C ASN A 16 11.80 -19.65 -28.49
N ILE A 17 10.66 -19.87 -27.82
CA ILE A 17 9.99 -21.18 -27.74
C ILE A 17 9.62 -21.77 -29.12
N TYR A 18 9.43 -20.92 -30.11
CA TYR A 18 9.04 -21.32 -31.48
C TYR A 18 10.20 -21.43 -32.44
N ASP A 19 11.34 -20.75 -32.23
CA ASP A 19 12.42 -20.62 -33.19
C ASP A 19 13.81 -20.96 -32.61
N LEU A 20 13.92 -21.61 -31.50
CA LEU A 20 15.08 -22.13 -30.73
C LEU A 20 16.48 -21.91 -31.37
N SER A 21 16.80 -20.68 -31.78
CA SER A 21 18.16 -20.29 -32.10
C SER A 21 18.96 -20.14 -30.82
N LEU A 22 19.98 -20.99 -30.61
CA LEU A 22 20.84 -20.92 -29.43
C LEU A 22 21.57 -19.58 -29.31
N LEU A 23 21.90 -18.96 -30.44
CA LEU A 23 22.60 -17.68 -30.47
C LEU A 23 21.67 -16.55 -30.03
N ASP A 24 20.45 -16.51 -30.55
CA ASP A 24 19.46 -15.49 -30.17
C ASP A 24 19.06 -15.62 -28.71
N LEU A 25 18.84 -16.86 -28.27
CA LEU A 25 18.58 -17.15 -26.84
C LEU A 25 19.71 -16.66 -25.92
N ALA A 26 20.97 -16.94 -26.29
CA ALA A 26 22.14 -16.52 -25.52
C ALA A 26 22.28 -15.00 -25.48
N ASN A 27 22.09 -14.34 -26.62
CA ASN A 27 22.19 -12.89 -26.72
C ASN A 27 21.09 -12.17 -25.93
N GLU A 28 19.84 -12.65 -26.06
CA GLU A 28 18.71 -12.10 -25.30
C GLU A 28 18.88 -12.33 -23.81
N PHE A 29 19.34 -13.52 -23.40
CA PHE A 29 19.66 -13.83 -22.02
C PHE A 29 20.69 -12.85 -21.44
N ILE A 30 21.78 -12.58 -22.16
CA ILE A 30 22.81 -11.62 -21.75
C ILE A 30 22.22 -10.20 -21.62
N LEU A 31 21.42 -9.77 -22.58
CA LEU A 31 20.76 -8.46 -22.55
C LEU A 31 19.88 -8.29 -21.30
N ILE A 32 19.01 -9.26 -21.03
CA ILE A 32 18.14 -9.23 -19.86
C ILE A 32 18.94 -9.26 -18.56
N LEU A 33 20.04 -10.04 -18.50
CA LEU A 33 20.93 -10.02 -17.33
C LEU A 33 21.57 -8.65 -17.09
N ILE A 34 22.03 -7.98 -18.15
CA ILE A 34 22.62 -6.64 -18.02
C ILE A 34 21.58 -5.66 -17.43
N ILE A 35 20.36 -5.67 -17.95
CA ILE A 35 19.28 -4.80 -17.45
C ILE A 35 18.92 -5.19 -16.02
N TRP A 36 18.85 -6.49 -15.72
CA TRP A 36 18.51 -6.97 -14.38
C TRP A 36 19.49 -6.48 -13.33
N TYR A 37 20.78 -6.76 -13.53
CA TYR A 37 21.79 -6.39 -12.55
C TYR A 37 22.13 -4.90 -12.56
N GLY A 38 21.95 -4.21 -13.69
CA GLY A 38 22.17 -2.78 -13.77
C GLY A 38 21.06 -1.94 -13.14
N ILE A 39 19.82 -2.40 -13.21
CA ILE A 39 18.64 -1.60 -12.81
C ILE A 39 17.79 -2.33 -11.77
N ILE A 40 17.27 -3.51 -12.08
CA ILE A 40 16.25 -4.18 -11.29
C ILE A 40 16.77 -4.65 -9.95
N GLU A 41 17.95 -5.24 -9.91
CA GLU A 41 18.56 -5.69 -8.65
C GLU A 41 18.77 -4.50 -7.68
N HIS A 42 19.10 -3.31 -8.20
CA HIS A 42 19.18 -2.10 -7.41
C HIS A 42 17.83 -1.73 -6.79
N PHE A 43 16.76 -1.74 -7.59
CA PHE A 43 15.42 -1.46 -7.08
C PHE A 43 14.95 -2.53 -6.08
N ILE A 44 15.17 -3.82 -6.36
CA ILE A 44 14.79 -4.90 -5.44
C ILE A 44 15.49 -4.73 -4.09
N ARG A 45 16.79 -4.39 -4.07
CA ARG A 45 17.54 -4.22 -2.81
C ARG A 45 17.07 -3.02 -1.99
N ASN A 46 16.67 -1.95 -2.66
CA ASN A 46 16.31 -0.68 -2.03
C ASN A 46 14.80 -0.51 -1.82
N SER A 47 13.97 -1.40 -2.38
CA SER A 47 12.52 -1.29 -2.23
C SER A 47 12.04 -1.94 -0.94
N ASN A 48 11.41 -1.14 -0.10
CA ASN A 48 10.72 -1.64 1.08
C ASN A 48 9.47 -2.46 0.70
N VAL A 49 8.78 -2.11 -0.38
CA VAL A 49 7.54 -2.77 -0.81
C VAL A 49 7.80 -4.22 -1.23
N ILE A 50 8.73 -4.46 -2.16
CA ILE A 50 8.99 -5.82 -2.69
C ILE A 50 9.64 -6.74 -1.65
N ASN A 51 10.26 -6.16 -0.61
CA ASN A 51 10.91 -6.88 0.48
C ASN A 51 9.99 -7.14 1.69
N LEU A 52 8.78 -6.57 1.70
CA LEU A 52 7.79 -6.81 2.77
C LEU A 52 7.33 -8.26 2.82
N ASP A 53 7.03 -8.85 1.66
CA ASP A 53 6.52 -10.22 1.57
C ASP A 53 6.93 -10.86 0.24
N VAL A 54 7.17 -12.17 0.24
CA VAL A 54 7.55 -12.96 -0.94
C VAL A 54 6.54 -12.87 -2.09
N ARG A 55 5.27 -12.58 -1.80
CA ARG A 55 4.20 -12.45 -2.80
C ARG A 55 4.46 -11.35 -3.78
N TYR A 56 5.04 -10.22 -3.35
CA TYR A 56 5.41 -9.11 -4.26
C TYR A 56 6.45 -9.54 -5.28
N ARG A 57 7.48 -10.29 -4.85
CA ARG A 57 8.50 -10.82 -5.77
C ARG A 57 7.92 -11.84 -6.74
N LEU A 58 7.13 -12.78 -6.24
CA LEU A 58 6.47 -13.78 -7.09
C LEU A 58 5.53 -13.12 -8.09
N LEU A 59 4.74 -12.14 -7.65
CA LEU A 59 3.85 -11.37 -8.51
C LEU A 59 4.63 -10.65 -9.62
N PHE A 60 5.72 -9.97 -9.28
CA PHE A 60 6.60 -9.31 -10.25
C PHE A 60 7.12 -10.30 -11.29
N TYR A 61 7.71 -11.43 -10.86
CA TYR A 61 8.30 -12.41 -11.76
C TYR A 61 7.26 -13.09 -12.66
N MET A 62 6.14 -13.53 -12.09
CA MET A 62 5.07 -14.20 -12.84
C MET A 62 4.41 -13.25 -13.85
N THR A 63 4.20 -11.99 -13.48
CA THR A 63 3.60 -10.99 -14.38
C THR A 63 4.56 -10.63 -15.51
N LEU A 64 5.85 -10.48 -15.23
CA LEU A 64 6.86 -10.20 -16.23
C LEU A 64 7.00 -11.37 -17.24
N LEU A 65 7.09 -12.60 -16.74
CA LEU A 65 7.15 -13.80 -17.56
C LEU A 65 5.87 -13.99 -18.40
N GLY A 66 4.70 -13.81 -17.77
CA GLY A 66 3.42 -13.87 -18.46
C GLY A 66 3.30 -12.81 -19.57
N GLY A 67 3.82 -11.60 -19.34
CA GLY A 67 3.89 -10.55 -20.35
C GLY A 67 4.78 -10.92 -21.54
N ALA A 68 5.97 -11.47 -21.29
CA ALA A 68 6.89 -11.90 -22.34
C ALA A 68 6.26 -13.01 -23.19
N THR A 69 5.70 -14.05 -22.56
CA THR A 69 5.04 -15.16 -23.27
C THR A 69 3.83 -14.69 -24.08
N LEU A 70 3.02 -13.78 -23.52
CA LEU A 70 1.85 -13.22 -24.19
C LEU A 70 2.27 -12.41 -25.43
N ASN A 71 3.27 -11.54 -25.29
CA ASN A 71 3.79 -10.73 -26.40
C ASN A 71 4.28 -11.61 -27.57
N THR A 72 5.06 -12.64 -27.25
CA THR A 72 5.60 -13.57 -28.27
C THR A 72 4.48 -14.37 -28.94
N PHE A 73 3.53 -14.89 -28.18
CA PHE A 73 2.37 -15.62 -28.70
C PHE A 73 1.53 -14.76 -29.65
N VAL A 74 1.22 -13.52 -29.23
CA VAL A 74 0.39 -12.60 -30.03
C VAL A 74 1.12 -12.17 -31.30
N TYR A 75 2.40 -11.86 -31.18
CA TYR A 75 3.20 -11.53 -32.37
C TYR A 75 3.18 -12.65 -33.43
N LYS A 76 3.46 -13.89 -33.03
CA LYS A 76 3.48 -15.07 -33.93
C LYS A 76 2.11 -15.34 -34.54
N SER A 77 1.02 -15.08 -33.83
CA SER A 77 -0.33 -15.36 -34.30
C SER A 77 -0.94 -14.23 -35.11
N TYR A 78 -0.63 -12.98 -34.83
CA TYR A 78 -1.35 -11.81 -35.35
C TYR A 78 -0.44 -10.68 -35.84
N GLY A 79 0.83 -10.68 -35.50
CA GLY A 79 1.81 -9.65 -35.90
C GLY A 79 1.99 -8.52 -34.88
N ILE A 80 2.86 -7.57 -35.23
CA ILE A 80 3.37 -6.51 -34.37
C ILE A 80 2.26 -5.58 -33.82
N SER A 81 1.29 -5.21 -34.64
CA SER A 81 0.24 -4.26 -34.30
C SER A 81 -0.65 -4.72 -33.15
N TYR A 82 -0.65 -6.02 -32.88
CA TYR A 82 -1.51 -6.64 -31.85
C TYR A 82 -0.83 -6.88 -30.51
N ILE A 83 0.50 -6.69 -30.39
CA ILE A 83 1.25 -7.00 -29.17
C ILE A 83 0.74 -6.15 -27.98
N PRO A 84 0.19 -6.76 -26.90
CA PRO A 84 -0.38 -6.03 -25.78
C PRO A 84 0.69 -5.71 -24.73
N VAL A 85 1.76 -5.01 -25.13
CA VAL A 85 2.97 -4.75 -24.32
C VAL A 85 2.68 -4.05 -22.99
N LEU A 86 1.56 -3.32 -22.88
CA LEU A 86 1.19 -2.54 -21.69
C LEU A 86 0.63 -3.37 -20.53
N ILE A 87 0.06 -4.55 -20.78
CA ILE A 87 -0.67 -5.30 -19.75
C ILE A 87 0.21 -5.57 -18.54
N ALA A 88 1.36 -6.19 -18.71
CA ALA A 88 2.22 -6.57 -17.60
C ALA A 88 2.83 -5.35 -16.87
N PRO A 89 3.40 -4.34 -17.54
CA PRO A 89 3.91 -3.15 -16.89
C PRO A 89 2.85 -2.38 -16.10
N MET A 90 1.64 -2.22 -16.65
CA MET A 90 0.54 -1.54 -15.93
C MET A 90 0.09 -2.32 -14.70
N LEU A 91 -0.03 -3.67 -14.78
CA LEU A 91 -0.35 -4.50 -13.61
C LEU A 91 0.70 -4.38 -12.53
N ILE A 92 1.99 -4.39 -12.90
CA ILE A 92 3.10 -4.25 -11.96
C ILE A 92 3.06 -2.86 -11.31
N THR A 93 2.83 -1.79 -12.09
CA THR A 93 2.70 -0.43 -11.55
C THR A 93 1.56 -0.31 -10.55
N LEU A 94 0.41 -0.94 -10.82
CA LEU A 94 -0.77 -0.87 -9.95
C LEU A 94 -0.63 -1.68 -8.67
N LEU A 95 0.04 -2.84 -8.73
CA LEU A 95 0.11 -3.81 -7.63
C LEU A 95 1.39 -3.68 -6.78
N ILE A 96 2.45 -3.12 -7.34
CA ILE A 96 3.74 -2.97 -6.65
C ILE A 96 4.09 -1.49 -6.56
N ASP A 97 4.68 -0.93 -7.61
CA ASP A 97 4.94 0.50 -7.77
C ASP A 97 5.34 0.87 -9.20
N TYR A 98 5.48 2.18 -9.45
CA TYR A 98 5.86 2.74 -10.74
C TYR A 98 7.25 2.29 -11.23
N GLU A 99 8.23 2.19 -10.33
CA GLU A 99 9.62 1.90 -10.71
C GLU A 99 9.77 0.48 -11.26
N PHE A 100 9.09 -0.49 -10.62
CA PHE A 100 9.03 -1.87 -11.12
C PHE A 100 8.23 -1.99 -12.40
N GLY A 101 7.12 -1.25 -12.54
CA GLY A 101 6.33 -1.22 -13.76
C GLY A 101 7.11 -0.63 -14.95
N ALA A 102 7.82 0.48 -14.73
CA ALA A 102 8.68 1.10 -15.74
C ALA A 102 9.85 0.17 -16.16
N SER A 103 10.47 -0.49 -15.17
CA SER A 103 11.54 -1.45 -15.41
C SER A 103 11.06 -2.69 -16.20
N ALA A 104 9.88 -3.21 -15.87
CA ALA A 104 9.24 -4.28 -16.62
C ALA A 104 8.94 -3.86 -18.06
N GLY A 105 8.47 -2.64 -18.26
CA GLY A 105 8.22 -2.06 -19.56
C GLY A 105 9.49 -1.94 -20.41
N LEU A 106 10.59 -1.50 -19.80
CA LEU A 106 11.90 -1.44 -20.44
C LEU A 106 12.35 -2.84 -20.92
N ILE A 107 12.29 -3.85 -20.02
CA ILE A 107 12.68 -5.23 -20.36
C ILE A 107 11.82 -5.76 -21.49
N LEU A 108 10.49 -5.68 -21.38
CA LEU A 108 9.60 -6.27 -22.38
C LEU A 108 9.73 -5.58 -23.73
N SER A 109 9.89 -4.25 -23.76
CA SER A 109 10.09 -3.51 -25.01
C SER A 109 11.42 -3.83 -25.69
N LEU A 110 12.53 -3.91 -24.91
CA LEU A 110 13.84 -4.27 -25.44
C LEU A 110 13.90 -5.74 -25.84
N SER A 111 13.38 -6.65 -25.04
CA SER A 111 13.32 -8.09 -25.33
C SER A 111 12.53 -8.36 -26.62
N THR A 112 11.36 -7.72 -26.79
CA THR A 112 10.57 -7.83 -28.03
C THR A 112 11.35 -7.31 -29.24
N ALA A 113 11.97 -6.13 -29.12
CA ALA A 113 12.77 -5.55 -30.24
C ALA A 113 13.98 -6.40 -30.61
N PHE A 114 14.66 -6.95 -29.60
CA PHE A 114 15.84 -7.78 -29.78
C PHE A 114 15.49 -9.12 -30.44
N HIS A 115 14.44 -9.78 -29.92
CA HIS A 115 13.96 -11.06 -30.46
C HIS A 115 13.60 -10.98 -31.98
N HIS A 116 13.04 -9.85 -32.40
CA HIS A 116 12.63 -9.63 -33.79
C HIS A 116 13.65 -8.89 -34.65
N HIS A 117 14.87 -8.64 -34.13
CA HIS A 117 15.94 -7.90 -34.80
C HIS A 117 15.49 -6.53 -35.33
N ASP A 118 14.51 -5.89 -34.67
CA ASP A 118 13.94 -4.62 -35.10
C ASP A 118 13.92 -3.59 -33.96
N PHE A 119 14.93 -2.73 -33.91
CA PHE A 119 15.06 -1.68 -32.93
C PHE A 119 13.89 -0.66 -32.96
N PHE A 120 13.23 -0.51 -34.10
CA PHE A 120 12.06 0.36 -34.20
C PHE A 120 10.89 -0.12 -33.33
N MET A 121 10.82 -1.42 -33.02
CA MET A 121 9.85 -1.92 -32.02
C MET A 121 10.09 -1.34 -30.63
N PHE A 122 11.34 -1.21 -30.20
CA PHE A 122 11.65 -0.57 -28.94
C PHE A 122 11.22 0.90 -28.94
N LEU A 123 11.55 1.65 -30.00
CA LEU A 123 11.13 3.05 -30.15
C LEU A 123 9.61 3.20 -30.25
N HIS A 124 8.90 2.16 -30.66
CA HIS A 124 7.44 2.15 -30.69
C HIS A 124 6.83 1.82 -29.32
N PHE A 125 7.28 0.75 -28.66
CA PHE A 125 6.66 0.24 -27.44
C PHE A 125 7.05 1.00 -26.19
N PHE A 126 8.33 1.34 -26.02
CA PHE A 126 8.83 1.92 -24.77
C PHE A 126 8.18 3.28 -24.43
N PRO A 127 8.03 4.27 -25.34
CA PRO A 127 7.40 5.53 -25.02
C PRO A 127 5.95 5.41 -24.53
N GLN A 128 5.15 4.52 -25.16
CA GLN A 128 3.77 4.30 -24.76
C GLN A 128 3.67 3.60 -23.39
N VAL A 129 4.56 2.65 -23.10
CA VAL A 129 4.65 1.99 -21.79
C VAL A 129 5.06 2.98 -20.73
N PHE A 130 6.09 3.80 -21.00
CA PHE A 130 6.58 4.79 -20.06
C PHE A 130 5.51 5.81 -19.68
N ILE A 131 4.80 6.39 -20.66
CA ILE A 131 3.76 7.38 -20.40
C ILE A 131 2.57 6.78 -19.67
N ALA A 132 2.15 5.57 -20.05
CA ALA A 132 1.05 4.88 -19.38
C ALA A 132 1.37 4.64 -17.89
N ASN A 133 2.54 4.08 -17.59
CA ASN A 133 2.96 3.83 -16.21
C ASN A 133 3.13 5.13 -15.42
N PHE A 134 3.68 6.18 -16.03
CA PHE A 134 3.79 7.50 -15.39
C PHE A 134 2.43 8.06 -14.97
N MET A 135 1.39 7.91 -15.80
CA MET A 135 0.04 8.34 -15.49
C MET A 135 -0.61 7.51 -14.37
N LEU A 136 -0.11 6.30 -14.11
CA LEU A 136 -0.61 5.40 -13.07
C LEU A 136 0.09 5.54 -11.72
N LYS A 137 1.18 6.31 -11.63
CA LYS A 137 2.00 6.46 -10.41
C LYS A 137 1.19 6.79 -9.15
N ASN A 138 0.16 7.62 -9.24
CA ASN A 138 -0.67 8.05 -8.11
C ASN A 138 -2.16 7.82 -8.42
N ILE A 139 -2.50 6.57 -8.73
CA ILE A 139 -3.86 6.23 -9.14
C ILE A 139 -4.85 6.33 -7.96
N LYS A 140 -5.99 7.01 -8.23
CA LYS A 140 -7.09 7.15 -7.27
C LYS A 140 -8.42 6.54 -7.78
N ASN A 141 -8.53 6.25 -9.08
CA ASN A 141 -9.77 5.71 -9.64
C ASN A 141 -9.53 4.94 -10.95
N ARG A 142 -10.47 4.06 -11.31
CA ARG A 142 -10.39 3.19 -12.50
C ARG A 142 -10.32 3.95 -13.83
N ILE A 143 -10.92 5.13 -13.92
CA ILE A 143 -10.92 5.91 -15.17
C ILE A 143 -9.52 6.39 -15.55
N GLN A 144 -8.61 6.54 -14.60
CA GLN A 144 -7.21 6.90 -14.88
C GLN A 144 -6.49 5.79 -15.66
N VAL A 145 -6.83 4.51 -15.45
CA VAL A 145 -6.28 3.39 -16.23
C VAL A 145 -6.71 3.50 -17.69
N VAL A 146 -7.99 3.80 -17.93
CA VAL A 146 -8.53 3.99 -19.28
C VAL A 146 -7.89 5.21 -19.98
N LYS A 147 -7.72 6.32 -19.23
CA LYS A 147 -7.04 7.52 -19.74
C LYS A 147 -5.57 7.21 -20.10
N ALA A 148 -4.86 6.43 -19.29
CA ALA A 148 -3.49 6.03 -19.58
C ALA A 148 -3.41 5.20 -20.87
N GLY A 149 -4.32 4.23 -21.06
CA GLY A 149 -4.43 3.47 -22.31
C GLY A 149 -4.75 4.34 -23.52
N PHE A 150 -5.66 5.31 -23.38
CA PHE A 150 -5.99 6.24 -24.46
C PHE A 150 -4.79 7.11 -24.87
N VAL A 151 -4.09 7.71 -23.90
CA VAL A 151 -2.89 8.53 -24.15
C VAL A 151 -1.78 7.68 -24.75
N ALA A 152 -1.58 6.45 -24.28
CA ALA A 152 -0.62 5.52 -24.85
C ALA A 152 -0.96 5.19 -26.32
N GLY A 153 -2.26 5.09 -26.68
CA GLY A 153 -2.71 4.92 -28.05
C GLY A 153 -2.34 6.12 -28.95
N ILE A 154 -2.45 7.35 -28.45
CA ILE A 154 -1.99 8.54 -29.17
C ILE A 154 -0.47 8.49 -29.35
N VAL A 155 0.28 8.15 -28.30
CA VAL A 155 1.74 8.02 -28.38
C VAL A 155 2.14 6.94 -29.39
N SER A 156 1.42 5.80 -29.44
CA SER A 156 1.61 4.75 -30.41
C SER A 156 1.52 5.27 -31.85
N LEU A 157 0.45 6.04 -32.16
CA LEU A 157 0.29 6.65 -33.49
C LEU A 157 1.42 7.64 -33.82
N ILE A 158 1.81 8.49 -32.87
CA ILE A 158 2.90 9.44 -33.06
C ILE A 158 4.20 8.70 -33.40
N MET A 159 4.52 7.64 -32.65
CA MET A 159 5.74 6.87 -32.87
C MET A 159 5.77 6.21 -34.27
N ILE A 160 4.66 5.68 -34.74
CA ILE A 160 4.57 5.09 -36.09
C ILE A 160 4.73 6.16 -37.17
N LEU A 161 4.07 7.30 -37.04
CA LEU A 161 4.21 8.39 -38.03
C LEU A 161 5.63 8.91 -38.15
N PHE A 162 6.43 8.88 -37.07
CA PHE A 162 7.85 9.20 -37.11
C PHE A 162 8.70 8.11 -37.77
N GLN A 163 8.31 6.86 -37.66
CA GLN A 163 9.10 5.73 -38.16
C GLN A 163 8.88 5.45 -39.66
N GLU A 164 7.67 5.69 -40.18
CA GLU A 164 7.32 5.40 -41.55
C GLU A 164 8.26 6.04 -42.59
N PRO A 165 8.57 7.35 -42.53
CA PRO A 165 9.47 7.97 -43.48
C PRO A 165 10.90 7.39 -43.41
N VAL A 166 11.36 7.00 -42.23
CA VAL A 166 12.71 6.45 -42.01
C VAL A 166 12.82 5.01 -42.52
N ARG A 167 11.76 4.23 -42.36
CA ARG A 167 11.70 2.82 -42.78
C ARG A 167 11.31 2.65 -44.23
N HIS A 168 10.81 3.69 -44.91
CA HIS A 168 10.17 3.60 -46.21
C HIS A 168 9.08 2.52 -46.29
N PHE A 169 8.36 2.34 -45.18
CA PHE A 169 7.29 1.38 -45.02
C PHE A 169 6.06 2.09 -44.44
N TYR A 170 4.89 1.92 -45.07
CA TYR A 170 3.66 2.56 -44.65
C TYR A 170 2.65 1.52 -44.19
N PHE A 171 2.07 1.76 -43.03
CA PHE A 171 1.02 0.94 -42.47
C PHE A 171 -0.33 1.17 -43.17
N SER A 172 -1.18 0.16 -43.18
CA SER A 172 -2.56 0.31 -43.67
C SER A 172 -3.43 1.12 -42.66
N LEU A 173 -4.57 1.66 -43.11
CA LEU A 173 -5.51 2.32 -42.21
C LEU A 173 -5.98 1.39 -41.08
N GLN A 174 -6.09 0.08 -41.37
CA GLN A 174 -6.45 -0.92 -40.35
C GLN A 174 -5.35 -1.04 -39.29
N ASP A 175 -4.09 -1.03 -39.66
CA ASP A 175 -2.98 -1.08 -38.69
C ASP A 175 -2.96 0.14 -37.79
N TYR A 176 -3.15 1.35 -38.33
CA TYR A 176 -3.27 2.56 -37.50
C TYR A 176 -4.38 2.46 -36.49
N LEU A 177 -5.54 1.95 -36.88
CA LEU A 177 -6.67 1.77 -35.97
C LEU A 177 -6.34 0.78 -34.87
N ILE A 178 -5.70 -0.34 -35.21
CA ILE A 178 -5.29 -1.36 -34.24
C ILE A 178 -4.21 -0.81 -33.30
N LEU A 179 -3.20 -0.13 -33.80
CA LEU A 179 -2.12 0.47 -33.01
C LEU A 179 -2.63 1.52 -32.03
N PHE A 180 -3.69 2.25 -32.39
CA PHE A 180 -4.36 3.17 -31.48
C PHE A 180 -5.21 2.44 -30.43
N LEU A 181 -5.98 1.43 -30.83
CA LEU A 181 -6.91 0.73 -29.95
C LEU A 181 -6.24 -0.28 -29.02
N ASN A 182 -5.10 -0.87 -29.42
CA ASN A 182 -4.43 -1.89 -28.62
C ASN A 182 -4.03 -1.43 -27.22
N PRO A 183 -3.42 -0.25 -26.99
CA PRO A 183 -3.18 0.28 -25.67
C PRO A 183 -4.45 0.48 -24.84
N LEU A 184 -5.54 0.88 -25.47
CA LEU A 184 -6.83 1.04 -24.82
C LEU A 184 -7.44 -0.32 -24.41
N PHE A 185 -7.40 -1.31 -25.30
CA PHE A 185 -7.81 -2.69 -24.96
C PHE A 185 -6.92 -3.29 -23.85
N SER A 186 -5.61 -3.01 -23.87
CA SER A 186 -4.71 -3.42 -22.79
C SER A 186 -5.12 -2.83 -21.44
N ALA A 187 -5.53 -1.55 -21.40
CA ALA A 187 -6.05 -0.91 -20.20
C ALA A 187 -7.35 -1.57 -19.69
N PHE A 188 -8.28 -1.91 -20.58
CA PHE A 188 -9.49 -2.65 -20.21
C PHE A 188 -9.16 -4.08 -19.72
N ALA A 189 -8.22 -4.76 -20.36
CA ALA A 189 -7.76 -6.08 -19.92
C ALA A 189 -7.14 -6.02 -18.53
N VAL A 190 -6.32 -5.00 -18.23
CA VAL A 190 -5.77 -4.73 -16.90
C VAL A 190 -6.89 -4.56 -15.88
N LEU A 191 -7.87 -3.70 -16.14
CA LEU A 191 -9.02 -3.50 -15.22
C LEU A 191 -9.83 -4.77 -15.00
N GLY A 192 -9.97 -5.61 -16.04
CA GLY A 192 -10.67 -6.89 -15.92
C GLY A 192 -9.89 -7.93 -15.13
N LEU A 193 -8.56 -7.99 -15.30
CA LEU A 193 -7.69 -8.96 -14.62
C LEU A 193 -7.37 -8.56 -13.16
N LEU A 194 -7.29 -7.27 -12.88
CA LEU A 194 -6.84 -6.72 -11.60
C LEU A 194 -7.54 -7.34 -10.39
N PRO A 195 -8.88 -7.40 -10.29
CA PRO A 195 -9.56 -7.97 -9.12
C PRO A 195 -9.23 -9.44 -8.89
N TYR A 196 -9.05 -10.22 -9.96
CA TYR A 196 -8.70 -11.63 -9.85
C TYR A 196 -7.30 -11.85 -9.32
N ILE A 197 -6.34 -11.03 -9.78
CA ILE A 197 -4.95 -11.06 -9.31
C ILE A 197 -4.88 -10.61 -7.84
N GLU A 198 -5.58 -9.54 -7.47
CA GLU A 198 -5.66 -9.03 -6.09
C GLU A 198 -6.18 -10.11 -5.13
N VAL A 199 -7.29 -10.76 -5.46
CA VAL A 199 -7.86 -11.83 -4.62
C VAL A 199 -6.95 -13.06 -4.56
N ALA A 200 -6.32 -13.44 -5.67
CA ALA A 200 -5.45 -14.62 -5.73
C ALA A 200 -4.15 -14.43 -4.94
N THR A 201 -3.53 -13.26 -5.05
CA THR A 201 -2.25 -12.96 -4.41
C THR A 201 -2.40 -12.33 -3.03
N ARG A 202 -3.55 -11.71 -2.75
CA ARG A 202 -3.81 -10.82 -1.61
C ARG A 202 -2.92 -9.56 -1.62
N VAL A 203 -2.32 -9.22 -2.76
CA VAL A 203 -1.65 -7.93 -3.00
C VAL A 203 -2.65 -7.03 -3.71
N TYR A 204 -3.02 -5.93 -3.08
CA TYR A 204 -4.06 -5.03 -3.59
C TYR A 204 -3.46 -3.72 -4.08
N SER A 205 -3.98 -3.25 -5.21
CA SER A 205 -3.74 -1.91 -5.71
C SER A 205 -4.46 -0.85 -4.86
N ASN A 206 -4.12 0.42 -5.06
CA ASN A 206 -4.87 1.51 -4.42
C ASN A 206 -6.37 1.47 -4.76
N ILE A 207 -6.74 0.99 -5.97
CA ILE A 207 -8.15 0.82 -6.36
C ILE A 207 -8.83 -0.24 -5.48
N GLY A 208 -8.20 -1.41 -5.33
CA GLY A 208 -8.72 -2.48 -4.50
C GLY A 208 -8.76 -2.11 -3.00
N LEU A 209 -7.76 -1.39 -2.51
CA LEU A 209 -7.75 -0.87 -1.14
C LEU A 209 -8.92 0.10 -0.89
N LEU A 210 -9.23 1.00 -1.82
CA LEU A 210 -10.39 1.89 -1.71
C LEU A 210 -11.72 1.13 -1.66
N GLU A 211 -11.84 0.01 -2.38
CA GLU A 211 -13.07 -0.80 -2.38
C GLU A 211 -13.33 -1.47 -1.02
N ILE A 212 -12.29 -1.86 -0.30
CA ILE A 212 -12.43 -2.44 1.05
C ILE A 212 -12.46 -1.38 2.15
N ALA A 213 -11.93 -0.18 1.93
CA ALA A 213 -11.96 0.95 2.86
C ALA A 213 -13.33 1.65 2.90
N THR A 214 -14.40 0.90 2.67
CA THR A 214 -15.78 1.41 2.71
C THR A 214 -16.48 1.00 4.00
N LEU A 215 -17.29 1.91 4.55
CA LEU A 215 -18.08 1.63 5.76
C LEU A 215 -19.08 0.47 5.57
N ASN A 216 -19.31 0.06 4.32
CA ASN A 216 -20.18 -1.07 3.99
C ASN A 216 -19.47 -2.44 4.07
N HIS A 217 -18.14 -2.47 4.21
CA HIS A 217 -17.42 -3.73 4.32
C HIS A 217 -17.88 -4.54 5.55
N PRO A 218 -18.18 -5.85 5.42
CA PRO A 218 -18.77 -6.65 6.51
C PRO A 218 -17.99 -6.63 7.81
N LEU A 219 -16.65 -6.61 7.75
CA LEU A 219 -15.81 -6.57 8.95
C LEU A 219 -15.87 -5.19 9.65
N LEU A 220 -15.90 -4.07 8.91
CA LEU A 220 -16.05 -2.74 9.50
C LEU A 220 -17.43 -2.57 10.11
N LYS A 221 -18.48 -3.11 9.49
CA LYS A 221 -19.82 -3.19 10.10
C LYS A 221 -19.78 -4.02 11.38
N SER A 222 -19.12 -5.16 11.38
CA SER A 222 -18.97 -5.98 12.59
C SER A 222 -18.20 -5.24 13.68
N LEU A 223 -17.12 -4.53 13.34
CA LEU A 223 -16.36 -3.71 14.27
C LEU A 223 -17.25 -2.61 14.89
N SER A 224 -18.03 -1.90 14.08
CA SER A 224 -18.92 -0.84 14.56
C SER A 224 -20.04 -1.33 15.50
N LEU A 225 -20.51 -2.57 15.30
CA LEU A 225 -21.57 -3.16 16.12
C LEU A 225 -21.05 -3.76 17.43
N HIS A 226 -19.91 -4.46 17.39
CA HIS A 226 -19.42 -5.22 18.54
C HIS A 226 -18.37 -4.48 19.36
N ALA A 227 -17.60 -3.58 18.72
CA ALA A 227 -16.58 -2.75 19.37
C ALA A 227 -16.66 -1.28 18.88
N PRO A 228 -17.75 -0.57 19.20
CA PRO A 228 -18.02 0.76 18.64
C PRO A 228 -16.96 1.80 19.02
N GLY A 229 -16.36 1.71 20.20
CA GLY A 229 -15.28 2.59 20.65
C GLY A 229 -14.01 2.38 19.81
N THR A 230 -13.64 1.12 19.56
CA THR A 230 -12.53 0.76 18.67
C THR A 230 -12.78 1.22 17.24
N TYR A 231 -14.02 1.06 16.72
CA TYR A 231 -14.38 1.56 15.41
C TYR A 231 -14.18 3.08 15.30
N GLN A 232 -14.67 3.86 16.25
CA GLN A 232 -14.52 5.32 16.26
C GLN A 232 -13.04 5.75 16.39
N HIS A 233 -12.27 5.03 17.21
CA HIS A 233 -10.83 5.21 17.33
C HIS A 233 -10.15 4.99 15.97
N SER A 234 -10.39 3.84 15.35
CA SER A 234 -9.79 3.49 14.05
C SER A 234 -10.13 4.49 12.94
N MET A 235 -11.35 5.05 12.93
CA MET A 235 -11.73 6.09 11.96
C MET A 235 -10.97 7.40 12.19
N ARG A 236 -10.76 7.81 13.45
CA ARG A 236 -9.95 9.01 13.76
C ARG A 236 -8.47 8.82 13.44
N VAL A 237 -7.91 7.66 13.79
CA VAL A 237 -6.54 7.31 13.40
C VAL A 237 -6.38 7.35 11.88
N ALA A 238 -7.37 6.82 11.14
CA ALA A 238 -7.38 6.85 9.68
C ALA A 238 -7.40 8.28 9.11
N GLU A 239 -8.19 9.19 9.70
CA GLU A 239 -8.24 10.60 9.30
C GLU A 239 -6.89 11.30 9.51
N PHE A 240 -6.28 11.17 10.69
CA PHE A 240 -4.96 11.73 10.96
C PHE A 240 -3.90 11.18 10.02
N ALA A 241 -3.88 9.85 9.84
CA ALA A 241 -2.87 9.17 9.05
C ALA A 241 -2.98 9.48 7.55
N GLU A 242 -4.20 9.53 6.98
CA GLU A 242 -4.47 9.85 5.60
C GLU A 242 -3.93 11.23 5.21
N HIS A 243 -4.31 12.26 5.96
CA HIS A 243 -3.89 13.63 5.67
C HIS A 243 -2.38 13.84 5.87
N ALA A 244 -1.79 13.21 6.90
CA ALA A 244 -0.35 13.27 7.09
C ALA A 244 0.40 12.62 5.92
N ALA A 245 -0.06 11.46 5.47
CA ALA A 245 0.54 10.76 4.33
C ALA A 245 0.41 11.58 3.03
N GLU A 246 -0.74 12.21 2.76
CA GLU A 246 -0.91 13.10 1.61
C GLU A 246 0.10 14.24 1.63
N ASN A 247 0.29 14.88 2.78
CA ASN A 247 1.16 16.06 2.91
C ASN A 247 2.66 15.73 2.79
N ILE A 248 3.09 14.50 3.08
CA ILE A 248 4.49 14.07 2.89
C ILE A 248 4.71 13.25 1.61
N GLY A 249 3.67 13.07 0.77
CA GLY A 249 3.75 12.30 -0.47
C GLY A 249 3.86 10.77 -0.27
N ALA A 250 3.45 10.25 0.90
CA ALA A 250 3.30 8.81 1.15
C ALA A 250 1.95 8.28 0.63
N ASN A 251 1.74 6.96 0.69
CA ASN A 251 0.49 6.36 0.20
C ASN A 251 -0.66 6.52 1.20
N ALA A 252 -1.42 7.61 1.04
CA ALA A 252 -2.54 7.96 1.90
C ALA A 252 -3.66 6.92 1.91
N ILE A 253 -3.95 6.29 0.77
CA ILE A 253 -4.97 5.24 0.65
C ILE A 253 -4.56 4.00 1.44
N LEU A 254 -3.30 3.61 1.35
CA LEU A 254 -2.76 2.46 2.08
C LEU A 254 -2.83 2.69 3.59
N VAL A 255 -2.30 3.81 4.08
CA VAL A 255 -2.27 4.07 5.53
C VAL A 255 -3.66 4.22 6.10
N ARG A 256 -4.58 4.92 5.41
CA ARG A 256 -6.00 5.00 5.80
C ARG A 256 -6.63 3.62 5.93
N THR A 257 -6.46 2.78 4.89
CA THR A 257 -7.05 1.44 4.90
C THR A 257 -6.46 0.60 6.03
N CYS A 258 -5.14 0.62 6.22
CA CYS A 258 -4.50 -0.07 7.34
C CYS A 258 -5.02 0.43 8.70
N ALA A 259 -5.18 1.74 8.86
CA ALA A 259 -5.70 2.35 10.09
C ALA A 259 -7.15 1.92 10.39
N MET A 260 -8.01 1.76 9.38
CA MET A 260 -9.38 1.29 9.57
C MET A 260 -9.45 -0.15 10.11
N TYR A 261 -8.42 -0.97 9.90
CA TYR A 261 -8.41 -2.40 10.23
C TYR A 261 -7.35 -2.79 11.27
N HIS A 262 -6.45 -1.89 11.71
CA HIS A 262 -5.31 -2.26 12.55
C HIS A 262 -5.72 -2.98 13.85
N ASP A 263 -6.86 -2.60 14.39
CA ASP A 263 -7.43 -3.06 15.65
C ASP A 263 -8.59 -4.06 15.49
N ILE A 264 -8.78 -4.65 14.31
CA ILE A 264 -9.90 -5.56 14.03
C ILE A 264 -10.00 -6.75 15.00
N GLY A 265 -8.89 -7.15 15.61
CA GLY A 265 -8.83 -8.24 16.58
C GLY A 265 -9.58 -7.96 17.88
N LYS A 266 -9.79 -6.69 18.23
CA LYS A 266 -10.53 -6.29 19.41
C LYS A 266 -12.02 -6.68 19.38
N ILE A 267 -12.56 -7.06 18.21
CA ILE A 267 -13.93 -7.59 18.08
C ILE A 267 -14.16 -8.84 18.96
N ARG A 268 -13.12 -9.64 19.22
CA ARG A 268 -13.29 -10.90 19.96
C ARG A 268 -13.60 -10.70 21.45
N ASN A 269 -12.99 -9.68 22.06
CA ASN A 269 -13.11 -9.40 23.47
C ASN A 269 -13.16 -7.87 23.73
N PRO A 270 -14.17 -7.17 23.18
CA PRO A 270 -14.20 -5.70 23.20
C PRO A 270 -14.27 -5.11 24.62
N GLU A 271 -14.83 -5.86 25.59
CA GLU A 271 -14.98 -5.46 26.98
C GLU A 271 -13.65 -5.27 27.74
N TYR A 272 -12.53 -5.75 27.20
CA TYR A 272 -11.20 -5.55 27.78
C TYR A 272 -10.49 -4.30 27.26
N PHE A 273 -11.08 -3.57 26.31
CA PHE A 273 -10.49 -2.37 25.75
C PHE A 273 -11.23 -1.13 26.21
N VAL A 274 -10.47 -0.21 26.82
CA VAL A 274 -10.98 0.97 27.54
C VAL A 274 -11.94 1.81 26.69
N GLU A 275 -11.66 1.94 25.41
CA GLU A 275 -12.49 2.70 24.46
C GLU A 275 -13.90 2.12 24.26
N ASN A 276 -14.12 0.86 24.59
CA ASN A 276 -15.43 0.20 24.50
C ASN A 276 -16.19 0.17 25.83
N LEU A 277 -15.56 0.57 26.93
CA LEU A 277 -16.19 0.55 28.26
C LEU A 277 -17.15 1.73 28.44
N LYS A 278 -18.28 1.47 29.10
CA LYS A 278 -19.25 2.51 29.51
C LYS A 278 -18.77 3.33 30.70
N SER A 279 -17.98 2.74 31.58
CA SER A 279 -17.38 3.37 32.76
C SER A 279 -16.04 2.73 33.07
N LEU A 280 -15.05 3.54 33.47
CA LEU A 280 -13.72 3.09 33.90
C LEU A 280 -13.77 2.26 35.21
N GLU A 281 -14.82 2.43 36.03
CA GLU A 281 -15.01 1.63 37.23
C GLU A 281 -15.20 0.15 36.91
N ASN A 282 -15.82 -0.15 35.78
CA ASN A 282 -16.09 -1.50 35.30
C ASN A 282 -14.94 -2.10 34.46
N ASN A 283 -13.74 -1.51 34.54
CA ASN A 283 -12.59 -2.01 33.82
C ASN A 283 -12.12 -3.37 34.36
N PRO A 284 -12.22 -4.48 33.60
CA PRO A 284 -11.79 -5.81 34.05
C PRO A 284 -10.34 -5.85 34.56
N HIS A 285 -9.49 -5.00 33.99
CA HIS A 285 -8.06 -4.90 34.36
C HIS A 285 -7.82 -4.33 35.77
N ASN A 286 -8.84 -3.81 36.43
CA ASN A 286 -8.71 -3.35 37.81
C ASN A 286 -8.49 -4.52 38.79
N THR A 287 -9.06 -5.69 38.50
CA THR A 287 -9.01 -6.89 39.35
C THR A 287 -8.03 -7.97 38.84
N LEU A 288 -7.61 -7.88 37.60
CA LEU A 288 -6.70 -8.86 37.01
C LEU A 288 -5.23 -8.56 37.34
N LYS A 289 -4.42 -9.62 37.45
CA LYS A 289 -2.96 -9.48 37.55
C LYS A 289 -2.40 -8.86 36.28
N PRO A 290 -1.30 -8.09 36.35
CA PRO A 290 -0.71 -7.41 35.20
C PRO A 290 -0.35 -8.37 34.04
N GLU A 291 0.14 -9.59 34.34
CA GLU A 291 0.53 -10.60 33.34
C GLU A 291 -0.69 -11.11 32.56
N VAL A 292 -1.82 -11.29 33.26
CA VAL A 292 -3.07 -11.73 32.62
C VAL A 292 -3.62 -10.61 31.75
N SER A 293 -3.65 -9.40 32.26
CA SER A 293 -4.09 -8.19 31.52
C SER A 293 -3.27 -7.98 30.25
N LYS A 294 -1.94 -8.04 30.36
CA LYS A 294 -1.01 -7.97 29.22
C LYS A 294 -1.35 -9.03 28.17
N SER A 295 -1.52 -10.29 28.58
CA SER A 295 -1.78 -11.39 27.66
C SER A 295 -3.11 -11.19 26.89
N ILE A 296 -4.14 -10.69 27.55
CA ILE A 296 -5.43 -10.38 26.93
C ILE A 296 -5.27 -9.26 25.90
N ILE A 297 -4.59 -8.16 26.28
CA ILE A 297 -4.39 -7.03 25.36
C ILE A 297 -3.55 -7.45 24.15
N MET A 298 -2.42 -8.14 24.37
CA MET A 298 -1.56 -8.58 23.23
C MET A 298 -2.30 -9.50 22.26
N LYS A 299 -3.32 -10.22 22.74
CA LYS A 299 -4.04 -11.18 21.92
C LYS A 299 -4.78 -10.54 20.74
N HIS A 300 -5.15 -9.24 20.80
CA HIS A 300 -5.81 -8.60 19.66
C HIS A 300 -4.97 -8.61 18.40
N ILE A 301 -3.63 -8.64 18.50
CA ILE A 301 -2.73 -8.73 17.34
C ILE A 301 -2.90 -10.09 16.67
N THR A 302 -2.79 -11.18 17.43
CA THR A 302 -2.94 -12.54 16.87
C THR A 302 -4.36 -12.80 16.38
N ASP A 303 -5.35 -12.33 17.11
CA ASP A 303 -6.76 -12.41 16.72
C ASP A 303 -7.05 -11.60 15.45
N GLY A 304 -6.44 -10.41 15.34
CA GLY A 304 -6.53 -9.54 14.17
C GLY A 304 -5.93 -10.19 12.92
N ILE A 305 -4.74 -10.76 13.04
CA ILE A 305 -4.07 -11.49 11.94
C ILE A 305 -4.94 -12.69 11.50
N GLU A 306 -5.50 -13.46 12.46
CA GLU A 306 -6.36 -14.59 12.14
C GLU A 306 -7.64 -14.14 11.41
N ILE A 307 -8.29 -13.06 11.87
CA ILE A 307 -9.46 -12.48 11.21
C ILE A 307 -9.09 -12.00 9.79
N ALA A 308 -7.98 -11.28 9.64
CA ALA A 308 -7.51 -10.81 8.34
C ALA A 308 -7.28 -11.95 7.35
N ARG A 309 -6.65 -13.04 7.80
CA ARG A 309 -6.43 -14.27 7.00
C ARG A 309 -7.73 -14.97 6.63
N LYS A 310 -8.61 -15.17 7.59
CA LYS A 310 -9.90 -15.84 7.40
C LYS A 310 -10.77 -15.11 6.38
N HIS A 311 -10.76 -13.80 6.40
CA HIS A 311 -11.52 -12.94 5.49
C HIS A 311 -10.76 -12.52 4.23
N ARG A 312 -9.56 -13.08 4.01
CA ARG A 312 -8.70 -12.80 2.87
C ARG A 312 -8.43 -11.32 2.65
N LEU A 313 -8.30 -10.56 3.76
CA LEU A 313 -7.89 -9.16 3.65
C LEU A 313 -6.52 -9.04 2.97
N PRO A 314 -6.23 -7.89 2.34
CA PRO A 314 -4.93 -7.62 1.76
C PRO A 314 -3.78 -7.91 2.70
N ILE A 315 -2.66 -8.38 2.15
CA ILE A 315 -1.45 -8.65 2.93
C ILE A 315 -0.92 -7.37 3.62
N GLN A 316 -1.14 -6.22 3.01
CA GLN A 316 -0.78 -4.92 3.57
C GLN A 316 -1.44 -4.68 4.93
N ILE A 317 -2.73 -5.03 5.08
CA ILE A 317 -3.46 -4.93 6.36
C ILE A 317 -2.93 -5.96 7.35
N GLU A 318 -2.75 -7.22 6.92
CA GLU A 318 -2.21 -8.28 7.78
C GLU A 318 -0.86 -7.89 8.37
N LEU A 319 0.02 -7.26 7.57
CA LEU A 319 1.33 -6.78 8.01
C LEU A 319 1.25 -5.54 8.90
N ALA A 320 0.24 -4.67 8.72
CA ALA A 320 0.05 -3.47 9.53
C ALA A 320 -0.36 -3.79 10.98
N ILE A 321 -1.15 -4.86 11.18
CA ILE A 321 -1.67 -5.24 12.51
C ILE A 321 -0.56 -5.41 13.56
N PRO A 322 0.53 -6.15 13.36
CA PRO A 322 1.59 -6.21 14.36
C PRO A 322 2.49 -4.97 14.36
N GLN A 323 2.63 -4.26 13.25
CA GLN A 323 3.55 -3.13 13.13
C GLN A 323 3.08 -1.86 13.85
N HIS A 324 1.75 -1.67 14.06
CA HIS A 324 1.26 -0.45 14.70
C HIS A 324 1.68 -0.33 16.17
N HIS A 325 2.02 -1.44 16.83
CA HIS A 325 2.59 -1.45 18.17
C HIS A 325 4.11 -1.63 18.18
N GLY A 326 4.69 -2.17 17.11
CA GLY A 326 6.14 -2.41 17.00
C GLY A 326 6.68 -3.30 18.13
N THR A 327 7.77 -2.84 18.75
CA THR A 327 8.43 -3.51 19.88
C THR A 327 8.31 -2.69 21.18
N ARG A 328 7.24 -1.91 21.32
CA ARG A 328 7.04 -1.02 22.46
C ARG A 328 6.65 -1.76 23.72
N VAL A 329 7.04 -1.20 24.87
CA VAL A 329 6.63 -1.69 26.19
C VAL A 329 5.22 -1.21 26.52
N MET A 330 4.37 -2.09 27.05
CA MET A 330 3.04 -1.78 27.58
C MET A 330 3.20 -1.07 28.94
N LYS A 331 3.55 0.23 28.89
CA LYS A 331 3.99 1.04 30.05
C LYS A 331 3.04 0.94 31.26
N TYR A 332 1.71 0.92 31.02
CA TYR A 332 0.72 0.84 32.09
C TYR A 332 0.80 -0.46 32.90
N PHE A 333 0.79 -1.60 32.20
CA PHE A 333 0.84 -2.92 32.88
C PHE A 333 2.22 -3.23 33.44
N TYR A 334 3.27 -2.76 32.79
CA TYR A 334 4.64 -2.85 33.29
C TYR A 334 4.78 -2.07 34.62
N ALA A 335 4.30 -0.81 34.68
CA ALA A 335 4.33 -0.01 35.90
C ALA A 335 3.52 -0.65 37.04
N LYS A 336 2.33 -1.22 36.71
CA LYS A 336 1.52 -1.94 37.70
C LYS A 336 2.27 -3.17 38.22
N ALA A 337 2.94 -3.94 37.36
CA ALA A 337 3.72 -5.12 37.78
C ALA A 337 4.94 -4.76 38.64
N VAL A 338 5.67 -3.69 38.30
CA VAL A 338 6.80 -3.19 39.12
C VAL A 338 6.34 -2.74 40.52
N ASN A 339 5.16 -2.17 40.62
CA ASN A 339 4.57 -1.79 41.92
C ASN A 339 4.16 -3.01 42.80
N GLU A 340 3.86 -4.15 42.11
CA GLU A 340 3.48 -5.39 42.84
C GLU A 340 4.71 -6.28 43.14
N SER A 341 5.81 -6.15 42.37
CA SER A 341 7.03 -6.96 42.51
C SER A 341 8.27 -6.15 42.21
N ALA A 342 9.29 -6.21 43.05
CA ALA A 342 10.53 -5.44 42.92
C ALA A 342 11.43 -5.79 41.74
N SER A 343 11.19 -6.91 41.04
CA SER A 343 12.03 -7.36 39.92
C SER A 343 11.16 -7.89 38.77
N VAL A 344 10.81 -6.98 37.84
CA VAL A 344 10.04 -7.30 36.63
C VAL A 344 10.88 -6.95 35.40
N ASP A 345 11.11 -7.94 34.52
CA ASP A 345 11.77 -7.72 33.27
C ASP A 345 10.87 -6.98 32.26
N PRO A 346 11.25 -5.78 31.76
CA PRO A 346 10.49 -5.05 30.74
C PRO A 346 10.18 -5.88 29.49
N ALA A 347 11.07 -6.81 29.12
CA ALA A 347 10.88 -7.67 27.95
C ALA A 347 9.60 -8.51 28.03
N GLN A 348 9.15 -8.85 29.25
CA GLN A 348 7.91 -9.58 29.43
C GLN A 348 6.66 -8.76 29.03
N TYR A 349 6.75 -7.43 29.05
CA TYR A 349 5.65 -6.50 28.74
C TYR A 349 5.86 -5.80 27.38
N THR A 350 6.75 -6.31 26.54
CA THR A 350 7.09 -5.75 25.24
C THR A 350 6.30 -6.47 24.14
N TYR A 351 5.78 -5.74 23.18
CA TYR A 351 5.17 -6.31 21.99
C TYR A 351 6.23 -7.03 21.14
N ALA A 352 5.83 -8.11 20.46
CA ALA A 352 6.76 -8.97 19.71
C ALA A 352 7.24 -8.35 18.39
N GLY A 353 6.67 -7.25 17.96
CA GLY A 353 6.99 -6.63 16.67
C GLY A 353 6.29 -7.31 15.49
N PRO A 354 6.76 -7.05 14.27
CA PRO A 354 7.95 -6.23 13.91
C PRO A 354 7.72 -4.73 14.07
N LYS A 355 8.82 -3.94 14.07
CA LYS A 355 8.78 -2.48 13.96
C LYS A 355 8.15 -2.04 12.63
N PRO A 356 7.59 -0.81 12.56
CA PRO A 356 7.14 -0.21 11.29
C PRO A 356 8.24 -0.22 10.22
N LYS A 357 7.88 -0.67 8.99
CA LYS A 357 8.84 -0.85 7.90
C LYS A 357 8.62 0.07 6.70
N SER A 358 7.70 1.03 6.81
CA SER A 358 7.47 2.04 5.77
C SER A 358 6.99 3.33 6.40
N LYS A 359 7.00 4.42 5.61
CA LYS A 359 6.45 5.71 6.04
C LYS A 359 5.01 5.57 6.52
N GLU A 360 4.19 4.83 5.79
CA GLU A 360 2.77 4.60 6.12
C GLU A 360 2.59 3.93 7.48
N MET A 361 3.41 2.91 7.77
CA MET A 361 3.33 2.19 9.05
C MET A 361 3.86 3.05 10.20
N GLY A 362 4.87 3.88 9.95
CA GLY A 362 5.34 4.89 10.93
C GLY A 362 4.27 5.93 11.23
N ILE A 363 3.60 6.45 10.20
CA ILE A 363 2.47 7.41 10.36
C ILE A 363 1.33 6.75 11.14
N LEU A 364 0.98 5.50 10.82
CA LEU A 364 -0.05 4.75 11.54
C LEU A 364 0.27 4.66 13.03
N MET A 365 1.50 4.25 13.38
CA MET A 365 1.94 4.16 14.78
C MET A 365 1.87 5.51 15.50
N ILE A 366 2.33 6.59 14.87
CA ILE A 366 2.26 7.94 15.46
C ILE A 366 0.80 8.34 15.69
N ALA A 367 -0.06 8.17 14.68
CA ALA A 367 -1.47 8.54 14.74
C ALA A 367 -2.24 7.76 15.81
N ASP A 368 -1.99 6.46 15.94
CA ASP A 368 -2.60 5.59 16.94
C ASP A 368 -2.25 6.06 18.36
N VAL A 369 -0.96 6.26 18.64
CA VAL A 369 -0.50 6.71 19.97
C VAL A 369 -1.01 8.12 20.29
N VAL A 370 -0.99 9.03 19.32
CA VAL A 370 -1.48 10.41 19.50
C VAL A 370 -2.99 10.42 19.79
N GLU A 371 -3.80 9.67 19.00
CA GLU A 371 -5.24 9.60 19.21
C GLU A 371 -5.57 9.03 20.60
N ALA A 372 -4.92 7.93 20.99
CA ALA A 372 -5.12 7.30 22.28
C ALA A 372 -4.73 8.24 23.45
N THR A 373 -3.57 8.92 23.33
CA THR A 373 -3.07 9.82 24.37
C THR A 373 -3.90 11.10 24.47
N SER A 374 -4.41 11.61 23.35
CA SER A 374 -5.20 12.85 23.30
C SER A 374 -6.51 12.77 24.11
N LYS A 375 -7.05 11.56 24.31
CA LYS A 375 -8.24 11.31 25.14
C LYS A 375 -8.02 11.66 26.63
N SER A 376 -6.77 11.72 27.08
CA SER A 376 -6.41 12.10 28.45
C SER A 376 -6.35 13.61 28.69
N LEU A 377 -6.47 14.43 27.64
CA LEU A 377 -6.48 15.89 27.77
C LEU A 377 -7.70 16.36 28.55
N LYS A 378 -7.46 17.03 29.67
CA LYS A 378 -8.51 17.63 30.51
C LYS A 378 -9.10 18.89 29.89
N GLU A 379 -8.28 19.64 29.15
CA GLU A 379 -8.64 20.85 28.42
C GLU A 379 -8.40 20.66 26.94
N SER A 380 -9.36 21.11 26.13
CA SER A 380 -9.26 21.05 24.65
C SER A 380 -8.36 22.19 24.13
N SER A 381 -7.06 22.13 24.44
CA SER A 381 -6.05 23.11 24.01
C SER A 381 -5.26 22.59 22.83
N VAL A 382 -5.14 23.43 21.79
CA VAL A 382 -4.33 23.14 20.59
C VAL A 382 -2.85 22.99 20.97
N ASP A 383 -2.34 23.84 21.89
CA ASP A 383 -0.95 23.76 22.32
C ASP A 383 -0.66 22.49 23.13
N ALA A 384 -1.59 22.06 23.99
CA ALA A 384 -1.46 20.80 24.73
C ALA A 384 -1.48 19.59 23.78
N PHE A 385 -2.30 19.63 22.74
CA PHE A 385 -2.31 18.58 21.71
C PHE A 385 -1.00 18.55 20.93
N ARG A 386 -0.45 19.71 20.51
CA ARG A 386 0.87 19.80 19.87
C ARG A 386 1.95 19.16 20.73
N GLN A 387 1.98 19.46 22.02
CA GLN A 387 2.94 18.86 22.96
C GLN A 387 2.81 17.32 23.02
N ILE A 388 1.59 16.78 22.97
CA ILE A 388 1.38 15.33 22.90
C ILE A 388 1.99 14.76 21.63
N VAL A 389 1.75 15.37 20.46
CA VAL A 389 2.30 14.90 19.18
C VAL A 389 3.83 14.91 19.21
N GLU A 390 4.43 16.04 19.58
CA GLU A 390 5.89 16.20 19.65
C GLU A 390 6.53 15.21 20.63
N LYS A 391 5.96 15.08 21.84
CA LYS A 391 6.42 14.13 22.84
C LYS A 391 6.32 12.69 22.33
N THR A 392 5.22 12.31 21.70
CA THR A 392 5.02 10.99 21.12
C THR A 392 6.10 10.69 20.07
N ILE A 393 6.37 11.62 19.16
CA ILE A 393 7.39 11.44 18.11
C ILE A 393 8.78 11.27 18.74
N VAL A 394 9.12 12.11 19.74
CA VAL A 394 10.41 12.01 20.45
C VAL A 394 10.55 10.65 21.15
N GLU A 395 9.51 10.19 21.85
CA GLU A 395 9.51 8.89 22.51
C GLU A 395 9.71 7.75 21.50
N LEU A 396 9.00 7.75 20.36
CA LEU A 396 9.12 6.72 19.32
C LEU A 396 10.51 6.70 18.68
N ILE A 397 11.15 7.86 18.51
CA ILE A 397 12.53 7.96 18.02
C ILE A 397 13.49 7.37 19.06
N GLN A 398 13.34 7.73 20.35
CA GLN A 398 14.19 7.23 21.44
C GLN A 398 14.04 5.72 21.65
N GLU A 399 12.84 5.17 21.48
CA GLU A 399 12.55 3.73 21.51
C GLU A 399 13.07 3.02 20.24
N GLY A 400 13.51 3.77 19.21
CA GLY A 400 14.01 3.23 17.94
C GLY A 400 12.91 2.59 17.08
N GLU A 401 11.65 2.94 17.31
CA GLU A 401 10.51 2.35 16.57
C GLU A 401 10.41 2.88 15.14
N LEU A 402 10.87 4.11 14.88
CA LEU A 402 10.79 4.74 13.56
C LEU A 402 12.04 4.52 12.69
N THR A 403 13.00 3.70 13.13
CA THR A 403 14.30 3.52 12.44
C THR A 403 14.16 3.01 11.01
N ASP A 404 13.21 2.08 10.77
CA ASP A 404 13.04 1.40 9.49
C ASP A 404 11.94 2.05 8.62
N THR A 405 11.42 3.23 9.02
CA THR A 405 10.27 3.87 8.36
C THR A 405 10.63 4.80 7.21
N GLU A 406 11.90 5.20 7.09
CA GLU A 406 12.38 6.24 6.15
C GLU A 406 11.70 7.62 6.34
N LEU A 407 11.07 7.86 7.50
CA LEU A 407 10.55 9.18 7.85
C LEU A 407 11.70 10.13 8.16
N THR A 408 11.75 11.23 7.43
CA THR A 408 12.73 12.29 7.66
C THR A 408 12.27 13.23 8.77
N THR A 409 13.19 14.02 9.33
CA THR A 409 12.83 15.08 10.31
C THR A 409 11.87 16.10 9.70
N SER A 410 11.95 16.36 8.39
CA SER A 410 11.00 17.22 7.67
C SER A 410 9.62 16.58 7.63
N ASP A 411 9.53 15.27 7.33
CA ASP A 411 8.27 14.54 7.33
C ASP A 411 7.60 14.59 8.71
N LEU A 412 8.37 14.35 9.79
CA LEU A 412 7.85 14.37 11.16
C LEU A 412 7.30 15.74 11.57
N LYS A 413 7.93 16.83 11.11
CA LYS A 413 7.40 18.18 11.31
C LYS A 413 6.08 18.39 10.58
N ILE A 414 5.99 17.98 9.31
CA ILE A 414 4.76 18.08 8.51
C ILE A 414 3.63 17.25 9.13
N ILE A 415 3.93 16.04 9.61
CA ILE A 415 2.97 15.18 10.31
C ILE A 415 2.44 15.91 11.57
N THR A 416 3.33 16.49 12.37
CA THR A 416 2.95 17.27 13.56
C THR A 416 2.01 18.41 13.21
N ASP A 417 2.37 19.24 12.24
CA ASP A 417 1.57 20.40 11.84
C ASP A 417 0.22 19.97 11.26
N THR A 418 0.18 18.88 10.50
CA THR A 418 -1.06 18.32 9.96
C THR A 418 -2.00 17.82 11.06
N PHE A 419 -1.49 17.07 12.03
CA PHE A 419 -2.31 16.58 13.14
C PHE A 419 -2.88 17.73 13.97
N VAL A 420 -2.07 18.73 14.24
CA VAL A 420 -2.51 19.93 14.98
C VAL A 420 -3.60 20.68 14.22
N GLN A 421 -3.46 20.83 12.90
CA GLN A 421 -4.47 21.49 12.07
C GLN A 421 -5.80 20.73 12.07
N ILE A 422 -5.77 19.40 11.98
CA ILE A 422 -6.99 18.57 12.04
C ILE A 422 -7.65 18.74 13.41
N TYR A 423 -6.89 18.66 14.49
CA TYR A 423 -7.41 18.82 15.84
C TYR A 423 -8.01 20.21 16.07
N GLU A 424 -7.35 21.27 15.60
CA GLU A 424 -7.90 22.64 15.67
C GLU A 424 -9.23 22.76 14.93
N ASN A 425 -9.35 22.15 13.75
CA ASN A 425 -10.60 22.14 13.00
C ASN A 425 -11.73 21.38 13.74
N MET A 426 -11.39 20.26 14.38
CA MET A 426 -12.35 19.52 15.21
C MET A 426 -12.88 20.37 16.37
N LEU A 427 -12.05 21.23 16.97
CA LEU A 427 -12.47 22.12 18.05
C LEU A 427 -13.38 23.25 17.57
N LYS A 428 -13.11 23.84 16.40
CA LYS A 428 -13.91 24.94 15.82
C LYS A 428 -15.35 24.53 15.50
N HIS A 429 -15.61 23.25 15.27
CA HIS A 429 -16.96 22.74 14.97
C HIS A 429 -17.78 22.37 16.21
N ARG A 430 -17.26 22.55 17.42
CA ARG A 430 -18.07 22.48 18.65
C ARG A 430 -18.85 23.80 18.82
N ILE A 431 -20.02 23.88 18.21
CA ILE A 431 -20.97 24.99 18.45
C ILE A 431 -21.52 24.80 19.85
N GLU A 432 -21.25 25.77 20.75
CA GLU A 432 -21.99 25.88 22.02
C GLU A 432 -23.41 26.31 21.68
N TYR A 433 -24.36 25.38 21.80
CA TYR A 433 -25.78 25.73 21.76
C TYR A 433 -26.09 26.53 23.02
N PRO A 434 -26.63 27.76 22.89
CA PRO A 434 -27.03 28.52 24.10
C PRO A 434 -28.07 27.72 24.86
N VAL A 435 -27.82 27.55 26.15
CA VAL A 435 -28.80 26.96 27.09
C VAL A 435 -29.93 27.97 27.21
N ILE A 436 -31.13 27.63 26.71
CA ILE A 436 -32.34 28.40 26.97
C ILE A 436 -32.68 28.07 28.44
N ASN A 437 -32.40 29.01 29.34
CA ASN A 437 -32.98 28.97 30.69
C ASN A 437 -34.47 29.26 30.53
N GLU A 438 -35.28 28.23 30.38
CA GLU A 438 -36.70 28.32 30.62
C GLU A 438 -36.91 28.40 32.14
N ASP A 439 -36.96 29.63 32.67
CA ASP A 439 -37.63 29.89 33.89
C ASP A 439 -39.14 29.60 33.65
N ILE A 440 -39.54 28.36 33.94
CA ILE A 440 -40.95 28.02 33.99
C ILE A 440 -41.54 28.75 35.23
N GLU A 441 -41.94 29.99 35.02
CA GLU A 441 -42.90 30.59 35.93
C GLU A 441 -44.16 29.70 35.94
N THR A 442 -44.34 28.96 37.01
CA THR A 442 -45.58 28.28 37.35
C THR A 442 -46.65 29.34 37.51
N ILE A 443 -47.49 29.55 36.47
CA ILE A 443 -48.72 30.28 36.62
C ILE A 443 -49.72 29.38 37.35
N SER A 444 -49.96 29.78 38.57
CA SER A 444 -50.99 29.25 39.47
C SER A 444 -52.42 29.53 38.94
#